data_4df5d7f1ac7b1c4a5db3997ffa0e1c59
#
_entry.id   4df5d7f1ac7b1c4a5db3997ffa0e1c59
#
_cell.length_a   1.000
_cell.length_b   1.000
_cell.length_c   1.000
_cell.angle_alpha   90.00
_cell.angle_beta   90.00
_cell.angle_gamma   90.00
#
_symmetry.space_group_name_H-M   'P 1'
#
loop_
_entity.id
_entity.type
_entity.pdbx_description
1 polymer ?
#
loop_
_entity_poly.entity_id
_entity_poly.type
_entity_poly.pdbx_seq_one_letter_code
_entity_poly.pdbx_strand_id
1 'polypeptide(L)'
;EDIGLVVLDTWAHWNPTESENDNAQIARAARSIGRIAEEAGVAILLVHHMSKAGGSRGGTALPAAVDTVIEMNRPSSRGIVGEDGADDEGDDGTRVFTITGRLESPPTIIASWDGNTYRVNDARTVKHLKGDRRRRLIIDTLSRLGEGNAGEIRTNWPEGGMQPPSERTLMRDLTRAVESGEIKVARGTDGATDPRVYRIVKRT
;
A
#
# COMPACT_ATOMS: atom_id res chain seq x y z
N GLU A 1 -12.09 34.00 10.82
CA GLU A 1 -11.75 32.82 9.99
C GLU A 1 -12.64 31.65 10.42
N ASP A 2 -13.32 31.01 9.48
CA ASP A 2 -14.18 29.88 9.78
C ASP A 2 -13.33 28.59 9.78
N ILE A 3 -13.34 27.87 10.90
CA ILE A 3 -12.67 26.57 11.03
C ILE A 3 -13.62 25.50 10.49
N GLY A 4 -13.20 24.78 9.43
CA GLY A 4 -13.99 23.68 8.84
C GLY A 4 -13.55 22.30 9.30
N LEU A 5 -12.31 22.14 9.79
CA LEU A 5 -11.73 20.87 10.20
C LEU A 5 -10.84 21.03 11.43
N VAL A 6 -11.01 20.14 12.40
CA VAL A 6 -10.13 19.98 13.56
C VAL A 6 -9.46 18.61 13.51
N VAL A 7 -8.15 18.54 13.69
CA VAL A 7 -7.39 17.28 13.73
C VAL A 7 -6.89 17.02 15.15
N LEU A 8 -7.26 15.87 15.72
CA LEU A 8 -6.79 15.42 17.04
C LEU A 8 -5.81 14.27 16.85
N ASP A 9 -4.51 14.57 16.92
CA ASP A 9 -3.40 13.64 16.77
C ASP A 9 -2.67 13.50 18.11
N THR A 10 -2.77 12.37 18.76
CA THR A 10 -3.55 11.17 18.49
C THR A 10 -4.70 11.01 19.49
N TRP A 11 -5.67 10.12 19.19
CA TRP A 11 -6.75 9.76 20.12
C TRP A 11 -6.26 9.43 21.52
N ALA A 12 -5.19 8.64 21.65
CA ALA A 12 -4.61 8.25 22.93
C ALA A 12 -4.19 9.45 23.78
N HIS A 13 -3.78 10.56 23.17
CA HIS A 13 -3.38 11.78 23.88
C HIS A 13 -4.59 12.59 24.39
N TRP A 14 -5.70 12.56 23.64
CA TRP A 14 -6.92 13.32 23.94
C TRP A 14 -7.98 12.50 24.67
N ASN A 15 -7.79 11.20 24.77
CA ASN A 15 -8.74 10.31 25.41
C ASN A 15 -8.58 10.38 26.94
N PRO A 16 -9.61 10.84 27.67
CA PRO A 16 -9.58 10.96 29.12
C PRO A 16 -9.81 9.63 29.85
N THR A 17 -9.82 8.50 29.13
CA THR A 17 -10.13 7.20 29.71
C THR A 17 -8.89 6.60 30.42
N GLU A 18 -9.11 5.97 31.58
CA GLU A 18 -8.05 5.28 32.33
C GLU A 18 -7.62 3.97 31.66
N SER A 19 -8.45 3.43 30.76
CA SER A 19 -8.21 2.18 30.04
C SER A 19 -8.61 2.29 28.59
N GLU A 20 -7.66 2.04 27.70
CA GLU A 20 -7.90 1.94 26.24
C GLU A 20 -8.81 0.77 25.84
N ASN A 21 -9.10 -0.15 26.76
CA ASN A 21 -9.95 -1.33 26.53
C ASN A 21 -11.37 -1.17 27.09
N ASP A 22 -11.68 -0.09 27.80
CA ASP A 22 -13.03 0.18 28.31
C ASP A 22 -13.92 0.79 27.23
N ASN A 23 -14.63 -0.07 26.52
CA ASN A 23 -15.57 0.32 25.47
C ASN A 23 -16.62 1.34 25.91
N ALA A 24 -17.06 1.32 27.17
CA ALA A 24 -18.07 2.24 27.66
C ALA A 24 -17.50 3.65 27.87
N GLN A 25 -16.28 3.75 28.37
CA GLN A 25 -15.58 5.03 28.51
C GLN A 25 -15.23 5.62 27.14
N ILE A 26 -14.69 4.80 26.22
CA ILE A 26 -14.38 5.21 24.85
C ILE A 26 -15.65 5.74 24.13
N ALA A 27 -16.73 5.00 24.21
CA ALA A 27 -17.99 5.43 23.57
C ALA A 27 -18.54 6.75 24.16
N ARG A 28 -18.35 6.99 25.45
CA ARG A 28 -18.75 8.28 26.08
C ARG A 28 -17.87 9.43 25.59
N ALA A 29 -16.55 9.25 25.56
CA ALA A 29 -15.61 10.25 25.09
C ALA A 29 -15.84 10.59 23.60
N ALA A 30 -16.02 9.59 22.75
CA ALA A 30 -16.32 9.78 21.33
C ALA A 30 -17.62 10.53 21.10
N ARG A 31 -18.70 10.22 21.84
CA ARG A 31 -19.97 10.97 21.77
C ARG A 31 -19.81 12.43 22.19
N SER A 32 -18.96 12.72 23.18
CA SER A 32 -18.72 14.10 23.59
C SER A 32 -18.03 14.90 22.50
N ILE A 33 -17.07 14.30 21.81
CA ILE A 33 -16.38 14.90 20.64
C ILE A 33 -17.38 15.10 19.48
N GLY A 34 -18.21 14.10 19.18
CA GLY A 34 -19.24 14.22 18.14
C GLY A 34 -20.20 15.37 18.40
N ARG A 35 -20.65 15.56 19.67
CA ARG A 35 -21.49 16.68 20.04
C ARG A 35 -20.78 18.03 19.83
N ILE A 36 -19.51 18.14 20.17
CA ILE A 36 -18.71 19.36 19.92
C ILE A 36 -18.63 19.64 18.42
N ALA A 37 -18.42 18.61 17.59
CA ALA A 37 -18.40 18.76 16.13
C ALA A 37 -19.74 19.30 15.59
N GLU A 38 -20.86 18.76 16.06
CA GLU A 38 -22.21 19.19 15.68
C GLU A 38 -22.49 20.63 16.13
N GLU A 39 -22.22 20.96 17.39
CA GLU A 39 -22.46 22.30 17.98
C GLU A 39 -21.60 23.37 17.30
N ALA A 40 -20.36 23.05 16.95
CA ALA A 40 -19.44 23.98 16.29
C ALA A 40 -19.59 24.00 14.75
N GLY A 41 -20.30 23.07 14.16
CA GLY A 41 -20.43 22.93 12.70
C GLY A 41 -19.12 22.59 11.99
N VAL A 42 -18.24 21.81 12.64
CA VAL A 42 -16.89 21.43 12.12
C VAL A 42 -16.75 19.93 11.96
N ALA A 43 -15.93 19.51 11.01
CA ALA A 43 -15.49 18.13 10.95
C ALA A 43 -14.35 17.89 11.97
N ILE A 44 -14.34 16.71 12.64
CA ILE A 44 -13.25 16.33 13.53
C ILE A 44 -12.61 15.05 12.99
N LEU A 45 -11.29 15.10 12.71
CA LEU A 45 -10.48 13.95 12.33
C LEU A 45 -9.72 13.45 13.56
N LEU A 46 -10.04 12.22 14.01
CA LEU A 46 -9.32 11.54 15.09
C LEU A 46 -8.25 10.63 14.49
N VAL A 47 -6.99 10.91 14.78
CA VAL A 47 -5.88 10.03 14.40
C VAL A 47 -5.69 8.96 15.48
N HIS A 48 -5.72 7.69 15.10
CA HIS A 48 -5.59 6.57 16.01
C HIS A 48 -4.66 5.49 15.46
N HIS A 49 -3.77 4.97 16.31
CA HIS A 49 -2.85 3.91 15.90
C HIS A 49 -3.56 2.55 15.84
N MET A 50 -3.25 1.79 14.80
CA MET A 50 -3.67 0.39 14.68
C MET A 50 -2.95 -0.48 15.71
N SER A 51 -3.60 -1.56 16.15
CA SER A 51 -2.94 -2.60 16.95
C SER A 51 -1.97 -3.40 16.09
N LYS A 52 -0.96 -4.02 16.70
CA LYS A 52 -0.02 -4.91 15.99
C LYS A 52 -0.71 -6.13 15.35
N ALA A 53 -1.84 -6.56 15.90
CA ALA A 53 -2.63 -7.68 15.39
C ALA A 53 -3.63 -7.31 14.29
N GLY A 54 -3.59 -6.07 13.80
CA GLY A 54 -4.59 -5.55 12.88
C GLY A 54 -5.87 -5.09 13.60
N GLY A 55 -6.55 -4.06 13.06
CA GLY A 55 -7.73 -3.45 13.69
C GLY A 55 -7.38 -2.31 14.65
N SER A 56 -8.40 -1.58 15.15
CA SER A 56 -8.17 -0.46 16.05
C SER A 56 -7.67 -0.94 17.40
N ARG A 57 -6.69 -0.24 17.96
CA ARG A 57 -6.24 -0.46 19.33
C ARG A 57 -7.38 -0.11 20.29
N GLY A 58 -7.63 -0.93 21.33
CA GLY A 58 -8.60 -0.57 22.35
C GLY A 58 -10.08 -0.87 22.05
N GLY A 59 -10.39 -1.85 21.19
CA GLY A 59 -11.75 -2.36 21.05
C GLY A 59 -12.55 -1.75 19.88
N THR A 60 -13.83 -2.13 19.79
CA THR A 60 -14.72 -1.78 18.67
C THR A 60 -15.53 -0.50 18.89
N ALA A 61 -15.43 0.10 20.08
CA ALA A 61 -16.31 1.23 20.46
C ALA A 61 -16.00 2.52 19.69
N LEU A 62 -14.73 2.82 19.42
CA LEU A 62 -14.36 4.02 18.70
C LEU A 62 -14.82 3.97 17.23
N PRO A 63 -14.50 2.91 16.45
CA PRO A 63 -15.03 2.77 15.09
C PRO A 63 -16.57 2.82 15.01
N ALA A 64 -17.26 2.27 16.00
CA ALA A 64 -18.72 2.29 16.05
C ALA A 64 -19.32 3.67 16.39
N ALA A 65 -18.54 4.58 16.96
CA ALA A 65 -18.99 5.89 17.42
C ALA A 65 -18.74 7.03 16.41
N VAL A 66 -18.02 6.76 15.31
CA VAL A 66 -17.70 7.75 14.27
C VAL A 66 -18.51 7.50 12.99
N ASP A 67 -18.65 8.52 12.16
CA ASP A 67 -19.40 8.41 10.90
C ASP A 67 -18.60 7.70 9.82
N THR A 68 -17.29 7.85 9.83
CA THR A 68 -16.38 7.28 8.83
C THR A 68 -15.08 6.84 9.47
N VAL A 69 -14.63 5.64 9.10
CA VAL A 69 -13.31 5.10 9.46
C VAL A 69 -12.46 5.05 8.20
N ILE A 70 -11.27 5.63 8.27
CA ILE A 70 -10.27 5.56 7.20
C ILE A 70 -9.08 4.76 7.74
N GLU A 71 -8.92 3.55 7.26
CA GLU A 71 -7.78 2.69 7.60
C GLU A 71 -6.67 2.89 6.57
N MET A 72 -5.50 3.30 7.04
CA MET A 72 -4.30 3.43 6.21
C MET A 72 -3.35 2.26 6.47
N ASN A 73 -3.15 1.42 5.49
CA ASN A 73 -2.32 0.23 5.56
C ASN A 73 -1.19 0.23 4.53
N ARG A 74 -0.12 -0.52 4.82
CA ARG A 74 0.87 -0.88 3.80
C ARG A 74 0.33 -2.02 2.94
N PRO A 75 0.62 -2.06 1.63
CA PRO A 75 0.27 -3.22 0.82
C PRO A 75 1.02 -4.44 1.32
N SER A 76 0.32 -5.50 1.69
CA SER A 76 0.94 -6.78 2.04
C SER A 76 0.91 -7.76 0.87
N SER A 77 1.79 -8.78 0.88
CA SER A 77 1.80 -9.85 -0.12
C SER A 77 0.53 -10.73 -0.05
N ARG A 78 -0.15 -10.74 1.11
CA ARG A 78 -1.34 -11.58 1.39
C ARG A 78 -2.67 -10.85 1.24
N GLY A 79 -2.68 -9.53 1.01
CA GLY A 79 -3.90 -8.73 0.89
C GLY A 79 -3.80 -7.38 1.61
N ILE A 80 -4.93 -6.71 1.82
CA ILE A 80 -5.02 -5.35 2.40
C ILE A 80 -4.90 -5.37 3.93
N VAL A 81 -4.79 -6.52 4.58
CA VAL A 81 -4.84 -6.65 6.04
C VAL A 81 -3.43 -6.73 6.61
N GLY A 82 -3.15 -5.83 7.57
CA GLY A 82 -1.92 -5.81 8.35
C GLY A 82 -1.83 -7.00 9.31
N GLU A 83 -1.50 -8.18 8.81
CA GLU A 83 -0.91 -9.21 9.64
C GLU A 83 0.60 -9.04 9.61
N ASP A 84 1.18 -8.97 10.81
CA ASP A 84 2.63 -8.93 11.07
C ASP A 84 3.32 -10.21 10.55
N GLY A 85 3.44 -10.29 9.26
CA GLY A 85 4.38 -11.15 8.59
C GLY A 85 5.34 -10.20 7.91
N ALA A 86 6.46 -9.94 8.56
CA ALA A 86 7.56 -9.17 8.01
C ALA A 86 8.06 -9.81 6.72
N ASP A 87 7.36 -9.57 5.62
CA ASP A 87 8.03 -9.46 4.36
C ASP A 87 8.67 -8.07 4.40
N ASP A 88 9.92 -8.04 4.81
CA ASP A 88 10.80 -6.86 4.83
C ASP A 88 11.17 -6.45 3.39
N GLU A 89 10.17 -6.41 2.54
CA GLU A 89 10.21 -5.72 1.26
C GLU A 89 10.13 -4.23 1.64
N GLY A 90 11.24 -3.52 1.58
CA GLY A 90 11.39 -2.14 1.99
C GLY A 90 10.16 -1.27 1.69
N ASP A 91 9.83 -0.35 2.58
CA ASP A 91 8.67 0.54 2.43
C ASP A 91 8.82 1.37 1.15
N ASP A 92 8.02 1.04 0.14
CA ASP A 92 8.03 1.72 -1.15
C ASP A 92 7.19 3.02 -1.14
N GLY A 93 6.77 3.46 0.04
CA GLY A 93 5.90 4.61 0.16
C GLY A 93 4.47 4.41 -0.33
N THR A 94 4.09 3.20 -0.77
CA THR A 94 2.70 2.92 -1.16
C THR A 94 1.82 2.75 0.08
N ARG A 95 0.64 3.36 0.05
CA ARG A 95 -0.39 3.26 1.09
C ARG A 95 -1.72 2.87 0.47
N VAL A 96 -2.47 2.05 1.21
CA VAL A 96 -3.81 1.61 0.85
C VAL A 96 -4.76 2.17 1.89
N PHE A 97 -5.75 2.94 1.43
CA PHE A 97 -6.80 3.50 2.26
C PHE A 97 -8.09 2.73 2.03
N THR A 98 -8.58 2.11 3.09
CA THR A 98 -9.90 1.48 3.12
C THR A 98 -10.82 2.40 3.89
N ILE A 99 -11.95 2.78 3.29
CA ILE A 99 -12.90 3.73 3.87
C ILE A 99 -14.19 2.98 4.13
N THR A 100 -14.64 3.02 5.39
CA THR A 100 -15.91 2.42 5.83
C THR A 100 -16.70 3.48 6.58
N GLY A 101 -17.97 3.64 6.27
CA GLY A 101 -18.80 4.66 6.88
C GLY A 101 -20.28 4.31 6.88
N ARG A 102 -21.12 5.21 7.45
CA ARG A 102 -22.58 5.10 7.45
C ARG A 102 -23.19 5.36 6.07
N LEU A 103 -22.46 6.07 5.22
CA LEU A 103 -22.82 6.30 3.82
C LEU A 103 -22.15 5.25 2.93
N GLU A 104 -22.44 5.29 1.63
CA GLU A 104 -21.79 4.42 0.66
C GLU A 104 -20.27 4.57 0.73
N SER A 105 -19.57 3.46 0.93
CA SER A 105 -18.11 3.48 1.04
C SER A 105 -17.50 3.66 -0.34
N PRO A 106 -16.58 4.63 -0.52
CA PRO A 106 -15.86 4.77 -1.77
C PRO A 106 -14.95 3.56 -2.02
N PRO A 107 -14.52 3.33 -3.26
CA PRO A 107 -13.56 2.28 -3.55
C PRO A 107 -12.24 2.51 -2.79
N THR A 108 -11.53 1.42 -2.52
CA THR A 108 -10.19 1.47 -1.91
C THR A 108 -9.28 2.41 -2.68
N ILE A 109 -8.70 3.37 -2.00
CA ILE A 109 -7.76 4.35 -2.56
C ILE A 109 -6.34 3.83 -2.37
N ILE A 110 -5.54 3.88 -3.42
CA ILE A 110 -4.13 3.55 -3.38
C ILE A 110 -3.34 4.81 -3.70
N ALA A 111 -2.42 5.17 -2.80
CA ALA A 111 -1.53 6.30 -2.99
C ALA A 111 -0.07 5.85 -2.93
N SER A 112 0.77 6.38 -3.80
CA SER A 112 2.20 6.12 -3.84
C SER A 112 2.98 7.40 -3.55
N TRP A 113 4.03 7.28 -2.74
CA TRP A 113 4.96 8.38 -2.47
C TRP A 113 5.93 8.54 -3.64
N ASP A 114 6.08 9.75 -4.16
CA ASP A 114 6.99 10.06 -5.28
C ASP A 114 8.31 10.73 -4.84
N GLY A 115 8.54 10.81 -3.54
CA GLY A 115 9.68 11.51 -2.92
C GLY A 115 9.32 12.88 -2.36
N ASN A 116 8.19 13.46 -2.75
CA ASN A 116 7.73 14.79 -2.31
C ASN A 116 6.26 14.81 -1.87
N THR A 117 5.39 14.05 -2.53
CA THR A 117 3.96 14.01 -2.23
C THR A 117 3.37 12.62 -2.49
N TYR A 118 2.19 12.37 -1.93
CA TYR A 118 1.40 11.20 -2.28
C TYR A 118 0.56 11.46 -3.54
N ARG A 119 0.64 10.53 -4.50
CA ARG A 119 -0.21 10.54 -5.70
C ARG A 119 -1.22 9.41 -5.60
N VAL A 120 -2.49 9.78 -5.75
CA VAL A 120 -3.56 8.78 -5.85
C VAL A 120 -3.44 8.07 -7.19
N ASN A 121 -3.39 6.74 -7.14
CA ASN A 121 -3.39 5.89 -8.33
C ASN A 121 -4.83 5.49 -8.66
N ASP A 122 -5.16 5.44 -9.95
CA ASP A 122 -6.42 4.86 -10.40
C ASP A 122 -6.62 3.46 -9.80
N ALA A 123 -7.86 3.02 -9.64
CA ALA A 123 -8.33 1.84 -8.90
C ALA A 123 -7.70 0.49 -9.32
N ARG A 124 -6.38 0.44 -9.40
CA ARG A 124 -5.60 -0.79 -9.60
C ARG A 124 -5.50 -1.52 -8.27
N THR A 125 -5.67 -2.82 -8.32
CA THR A 125 -5.46 -3.64 -7.11
C THR A 125 -3.99 -3.59 -6.69
N VAL A 126 -3.70 -3.74 -5.39
CA VAL A 126 -2.34 -3.86 -4.82
C VAL A 126 -1.48 -4.88 -5.61
N LYS A 127 -2.10 -5.97 -6.07
CA LYS A 127 -1.44 -6.98 -6.90
C LYS A 127 -0.94 -6.42 -8.24
N HIS A 128 -1.70 -5.52 -8.87
CA HIS A 128 -1.26 -4.86 -10.11
C HIS A 128 -0.11 -3.90 -9.84
N LEU A 129 -0.16 -3.10 -8.77
CA LEU A 129 0.92 -2.19 -8.40
C LEU A 129 2.25 -2.93 -8.15
N LYS A 130 2.22 -4.04 -7.40
CA LYS A 130 3.42 -4.87 -7.19
C LYS A 130 3.95 -5.45 -8.52
N GLY A 131 3.07 -5.86 -9.41
CA GLY A 131 3.43 -6.32 -10.76
C GLY A 131 4.07 -5.23 -11.61
N ASP A 132 3.49 -4.04 -11.61
CA ASP A 132 4.01 -2.88 -12.35
C ASP A 132 5.36 -2.42 -11.81
N ARG A 133 5.56 -2.44 -10.47
CA ARG A 133 6.85 -2.14 -9.86
C ARG A 133 7.92 -3.15 -10.25
N ARG A 134 7.65 -4.46 -10.13
CA ARG A 134 8.62 -5.49 -10.56
C ARG A 134 8.97 -5.34 -12.02
N ARG A 135 8.01 -5.02 -12.88
CA ARG A 135 8.23 -4.77 -14.30
C ARG A 135 9.16 -3.59 -14.53
N ARG A 136 9.00 -2.49 -13.80
CA ARG A 136 9.93 -1.35 -13.85
C ARG A 136 11.35 -1.76 -13.44
N LEU A 137 11.49 -2.54 -12.37
CA LEU A 137 12.80 -3.04 -11.92
C LEU A 137 13.43 -4.00 -12.94
N ILE A 138 12.66 -4.83 -13.63
CA ILE A 138 13.13 -5.65 -14.75
C ILE A 138 13.68 -4.77 -15.87
N ILE A 139 12.93 -3.75 -16.28
CA ILE A 139 13.33 -2.82 -17.33
C ILE A 139 14.60 -2.06 -16.92
N ASP A 140 14.67 -1.56 -15.70
CA ASP A 140 15.85 -0.88 -15.18
C ASP A 140 17.09 -1.79 -15.17
N THR A 141 16.92 -3.03 -14.70
CA THR A 141 18.00 -4.02 -14.74
C THR A 141 18.46 -4.31 -16.15
N LEU A 142 17.55 -4.52 -17.09
CA LEU A 142 17.88 -4.73 -18.51
C LEU A 142 18.48 -3.49 -19.16
N SER A 143 18.12 -2.28 -18.72
CA SER A 143 18.74 -1.03 -19.19
C SER A 143 20.23 -0.97 -18.83
N ARG A 144 20.60 -1.47 -17.66
CA ARG A 144 21.99 -1.53 -17.20
C ARG A 144 22.79 -2.68 -17.83
N LEU A 145 22.16 -3.83 -18.02
CA LEU A 145 22.79 -5.01 -18.62
C LEU A 145 22.84 -4.96 -20.15
N GLY A 146 21.97 -4.18 -20.80
CA GLY A 146 21.75 -4.22 -22.23
C GLY A 146 20.84 -5.38 -22.67
N GLU A 147 21.17 -6.59 -22.27
CA GLU A 147 20.37 -7.81 -22.40
C GLU A 147 20.66 -8.76 -21.23
N GLY A 148 19.75 -9.69 -20.92
CA GLY A 148 19.95 -10.67 -19.86
C GLY A 148 18.89 -11.76 -19.81
N ASN A 149 19.25 -12.93 -19.31
CA ASN A 149 18.32 -14.00 -18.97
C ASN A 149 17.71 -13.81 -17.58
N ALA A 150 16.75 -14.65 -17.20
CA ALA A 150 16.05 -14.53 -15.91
C ALA A 150 17.02 -14.66 -14.71
N GLY A 151 18.05 -15.52 -14.79
CA GLY A 151 19.07 -15.67 -13.76
C GLY A 151 19.90 -14.41 -13.58
N GLU A 152 20.37 -13.83 -14.69
CA GLU A 152 21.16 -12.59 -14.71
C GLU A 152 20.32 -11.40 -14.18
N ILE A 153 19.06 -11.30 -14.55
CA ILE A 153 18.14 -10.27 -14.04
C ILE A 153 18.00 -10.41 -12.52
N ARG A 154 17.83 -11.61 -11.98
CA ARG A 154 17.75 -11.84 -10.53
C ARG A 154 19.04 -11.51 -9.80
N THR A 155 20.19 -11.92 -10.35
CA THR A 155 21.50 -11.65 -9.75
C THR A 155 21.83 -10.16 -9.71
N ASN A 156 21.37 -9.40 -10.72
CA ASN A 156 21.59 -7.96 -10.82
C ASN A 156 20.35 -7.14 -10.41
N TRP A 157 19.48 -7.72 -9.58
CA TRP A 157 18.30 -7.01 -9.07
C TRP A 157 18.74 -5.78 -8.28
N PRO A 158 18.02 -4.62 -8.42
CA PRO A 158 18.42 -3.39 -7.75
C PRO A 158 18.38 -3.52 -6.22
N GLU A 159 19.43 -3.05 -5.56
CA GLU A 159 19.51 -2.96 -4.11
C GLU A 159 18.60 -1.86 -3.55
N GLY A 160 18.21 -1.98 -2.29
CA GLY A 160 17.43 -0.95 -1.57
C GLY A 160 15.95 -0.89 -1.93
N GLY A 161 15.43 -1.93 -2.57
CA GLY A 161 14.04 -2.00 -2.98
C GLY A 161 13.38 -3.34 -2.68
N MET A 162 12.40 -3.69 -3.50
CA MET A 162 11.72 -4.98 -3.46
C MET A 162 12.71 -6.14 -3.66
N GLN A 163 12.58 -7.19 -2.86
CA GLN A 163 13.37 -8.42 -3.03
C GLN A 163 13.19 -9.03 -4.44
N PRO A 164 14.22 -9.68 -5.00
CA PRO A 164 14.10 -10.34 -6.29
C PRO A 164 12.97 -11.40 -6.23
N PRO A 165 12.05 -11.40 -7.20
CA PRO A 165 10.92 -12.32 -7.19
C PRO A 165 11.37 -13.76 -7.36
N SER A 166 10.50 -14.73 -6.98
CA SER A 166 10.73 -16.12 -7.31
C SER A 166 10.85 -16.30 -8.83
N GLU A 167 11.57 -17.30 -9.29
CA GLU A 167 11.77 -17.56 -10.72
C GLU A 167 10.43 -17.66 -11.48
N ARG A 168 9.46 -18.38 -10.93
CA ARG A 168 8.10 -18.49 -11.50
C ARG A 168 7.43 -17.13 -11.66
N THR A 169 7.59 -16.25 -10.67
CA THR A 169 7.00 -14.90 -10.71
C THR A 169 7.71 -14.04 -11.73
N LEU A 170 9.06 -14.10 -11.78
CA LEU A 170 9.86 -13.37 -12.75
C LEU A 170 9.52 -13.79 -14.18
N MET A 171 9.45 -15.10 -14.47
CA MET A 171 9.08 -15.60 -15.80
C MET A 171 7.71 -15.10 -16.24
N ARG A 172 6.72 -15.10 -15.34
CA ARG A 172 5.39 -14.54 -15.65
C ARG A 172 5.45 -13.04 -15.96
N ASP A 173 6.22 -12.28 -15.19
CA ASP A 173 6.35 -10.83 -15.38
C ASP A 173 7.14 -10.50 -16.66
N LEU A 174 8.16 -11.29 -17.02
CA LEU A 174 8.86 -11.23 -18.30
C LEU A 174 7.94 -11.52 -19.49
N THR A 175 7.13 -12.58 -19.41
CA THR A 175 6.14 -12.91 -20.44
C THR A 175 5.19 -11.73 -20.67
N ARG A 176 4.65 -11.14 -19.62
CA ARG A 176 3.78 -9.95 -19.72
C ARG A 176 4.48 -8.73 -20.32
N ALA A 177 5.74 -8.50 -19.96
CA ALA A 177 6.52 -7.40 -20.51
C ALA A 177 6.83 -7.60 -22.00
N VAL A 178 6.96 -8.84 -22.47
CA VAL A 178 7.06 -9.17 -23.90
C VAL A 178 5.72 -8.93 -24.59
N GLU A 179 4.62 -9.40 -24.01
CA GLU A 179 3.27 -9.20 -24.57
C GLU A 179 2.89 -7.72 -24.66
N SER A 180 3.32 -6.89 -23.70
CA SER A 180 3.10 -5.43 -23.73
C SER A 180 4.08 -4.68 -24.66
N GLY A 181 5.05 -5.37 -25.25
CA GLY A 181 6.03 -4.77 -26.17
C GLY A 181 7.10 -3.90 -25.49
N GLU A 182 7.24 -3.97 -24.18
CA GLU A 182 8.27 -3.22 -23.43
C GLU A 182 9.66 -3.85 -23.59
N ILE A 183 9.70 -5.19 -23.62
CA ILE A 183 10.90 -5.99 -23.86
C ILE A 183 10.65 -6.98 -24.99
N LYS A 184 11.71 -7.54 -25.56
CA LYS A 184 11.62 -8.62 -26.55
C LYS A 184 12.60 -9.74 -26.23
N VAL A 185 12.28 -10.94 -26.67
CA VAL A 185 13.24 -12.06 -26.70
C VAL A 185 14.30 -11.74 -27.74
N ALA A 186 15.55 -11.66 -27.34
CA ALA A 186 16.68 -11.39 -28.22
C ALA A 186 17.23 -12.68 -28.83
N ARG A 187 17.32 -13.74 -28.01
CA ARG A 187 17.81 -15.08 -28.40
C ARG A 187 17.41 -16.11 -27.35
N GLY A 188 17.64 -17.37 -27.66
CA GLY A 188 17.45 -18.49 -26.76
C GLY A 188 16.02 -19.05 -26.78
N THR A 189 15.84 -20.18 -26.11
CA THR A 189 14.61 -20.94 -25.98
C THR A 189 14.22 -21.08 -24.50
N ASP A 190 13.11 -21.75 -24.18
CA ASP A 190 12.71 -22.03 -22.79
C ASP A 190 13.52 -23.15 -22.11
N GLY A 191 14.57 -23.66 -22.75
CA GLY A 191 15.40 -24.76 -22.21
C GLY A 191 16.47 -24.26 -21.23
N ALA A 192 16.85 -25.12 -20.28
CA ALA A 192 17.93 -24.83 -19.32
C ALA A 192 19.29 -24.66 -20.00
N THR A 193 19.50 -25.31 -21.15
CA THR A 193 20.76 -25.26 -21.92
C THR A 193 20.88 -24.01 -22.79
N ASP A 194 19.75 -23.39 -23.16
CA ASP A 194 19.68 -22.19 -23.98
C ASP A 194 18.57 -21.27 -23.46
N PRO A 195 18.76 -20.64 -22.30
CA PRO A 195 17.72 -19.84 -21.67
C PRO A 195 17.41 -18.58 -22.50
N ARG A 196 16.13 -18.19 -22.55
CA ARG A 196 15.70 -16.95 -23.21
C ARG A 196 16.45 -15.74 -22.65
N VAL A 197 16.99 -14.96 -23.56
CA VAL A 197 17.63 -13.66 -23.29
C VAL A 197 16.70 -12.56 -23.72
N TYR A 198 16.49 -11.59 -22.86
CA TYR A 198 15.57 -10.48 -23.04
C TYR A 198 16.34 -9.17 -23.23
N ARG A 199 15.78 -8.25 -23.99
CA ARG A 199 16.26 -6.86 -24.10
C ARG A 199 15.10 -5.88 -24.25
N ILE A 200 15.35 -4.61 -23.93
CA ILE A 200 14.37 -3.54 -24.05
C ILE A 200 14.09 -3.24 -25.53
N VAL A 201 12.82 -2.97 -25.82
CA VAL A 201 12.41 -2.43 -27.11
C VAL A 201 12.64 -0.92 -27.08
N LYS A 202 13.65 -0.44 -27.82
CA LYS A 202 13.83 1.02 -27.99
C LYS A 202 12.64 1.54 -28.79
N ARG A 203 11.85 2.42 -28.19
CA ARG A 203 10.87 3.21 -28.95
C ARG A 203 11.66 4.25 -29.76
N THR A 204 11.61 4.12 -31.06
CA THR A 204 12.06 5.16 -32.01
C THR A 204 11.11 6.34 -31.97
#